data_ea55398edc4199ddcbe5b75852d4756b
#
_entry.id   ea55398edc4199ddcbe5b75852d4756b
#
_cell.length_a   1.000
_cell.length_b   1.000
_cell.length_c   1.000
_cell.angle_alpha   90.00
_cell.angle_beta   90.00
_cell.angle_gamma   90.00
#
_symmetry.space_group_name_H-M   'P 1'
#
loop_
_entity.id
_entity.type
_entity.pdbx_description
1 polymer ?
#
loop_
_entity_poly.entity_id
_entity_poly.type
_entity_poly.pdbx_seq_one_letter_code
_entity_poly.pdbx_strand_id
1 'polypeptide(L)'
;MQKNRSLEIIVGFFIVLGFAAALFMALQAANLGSFSFGHKTYAVTADFDNIGGLKARAAVKSAGVVVGRVRSVVFDPETFQARVTMDMDAQYPFPDDSSAKILTSGLLGEQYVGIEAGA
;
A
#
# COMPACT_ATOMS: atom_id res chain seq x y z
N MET A 1 -1.99 -48.96 -26.77
CA MET A 1 -0.87 -48.22 -26.24
C MET A 1 -0.68 -46.86 -26.87
N GLN A 2 -1.09 -46.69 -28.11
CA GLN A 2 -1.00 -45.37 -28.76
C GLN A 2 -1.97 -44.35 -28.21
N LYS A 3 -3.07 -44.79 -27.61
CA LYS A 3 -4.04 -43.89 -26.98
C LYS A 3 -3.46 -43.15 -25.77
N ASN A 4 -2.47 -43.73 -25.13
CA ASN A 4 -1.87 -43.13 -23.92
C ASN A 4 -0.99 -41.94 -24.24
N ARG A 5 -0.48 -41.83 -25.47
CA ARG A 5 0.33 -40.64 -25.83
C ARG A 5 -0.46 -39.35 -25.87
N SER A 6 -1.65 -39.38 -26.45
CA SER A 6 -2.51 -38.20 -26.47
C SER A 6 -2.94 -37.81 -25.07
N LEU A 7 -3.27 -38.78 -24.24
CA LEU A 7 -3.62 -38.51 -22.85
C LEU A 7 -2.44 -37.98 -22.07
N GLU A 8 -1.24 -38.49 -22.29
CA GLU A 8 -0.05 -37.98 -21.62
C GLU A 8 0.25 -36.54 -22.01
N ILE A 9 0.10 -36.23 -23.29
CA ILE A 9 0.31 -34.84 -23.76
C ILE A 9 -0.73 -33.91 -23.17
N ILE A 10 -1.99 -34.31 -23.13
CA ILE A 10 -3.08 -33.49 -22.57
C ILE A 10 -2.87 -33.30 -21.08
N VAL A 11 -2.51 -34.34 -20.35
CA VAL A 11 -2.26 -34.23 -18.91
C VAL A 11 -1.04 -33.38 -18.63
N GLY A 12 0.03 -33.55 -19.39
CA GLY A 12 1.23 -32.73 -19.24
C GLY A 12 0.96 -31.27 -19.53
N PHE A 13 0.19 -30.99 -20.57
CA PHE A 13 -0.22 -29.64 -20.91
C PHE A 13 -1.06 -29.01 -19.79
N PHE A 14 -1.98 -29.81 -19.25
CA PHE A 14 -2.82 -29.34 -18.15
C PHE A 14 -2.00 -29.03 -16.90
N ILE A 15 -1.03 -29.88 -16.60
CA ILE A 15 -0.14 -29.64 -15.44
C ILE A 15 0.68 -28.36 -15.63
N VAL A 16 1.19 -28.14 -16.84
CA VAL A 16 1.96 -26.90 -17.13
C VAL A 16 1.07 -25.68 -17.00
N LEU A 17 -0.16 -25.75 -17.49
CA LEU A 17 -1.12 -24.64 -17.35
C LEU A 17 -1.46 -24.37 -15.89
N GLY A 18 -1.69 -25.42 -15.12
CA GLY A 18 -1.98 -25.27 -13.70
C GLY A 18 -0.80 -24.67 -12.92
N PHE A 19 0.40 -25.11 -13.26
CA PHE A 19 1.61 -24.60 -12.63
C PHE A 19 1.82 -23.12 -12.97
N ALA A 20 1.61 -22.77 -14.24
CA ALA A 20 1.73 -21.38 -14.69
C ALA A 20 0.69 -20.49 -14.03
N ALA A 21 -0.54 -20.97 -13.89
CA ALA A 21 -1.60 -20.22 -13.20
C ALA A 21 -1.27 -20.02 -11.72
N ALA A 22 -0.79 -21.07 -11.06
CA ALA A 22 -0.40 -20.98 -9.65
C ALA A 22 0.76 -20.01 -9.46
N LEU A 23 1.73 -20.05 -10.34
CA LEU A 23 2.86 -19.12 -10.30
C LEU A 23 2.40 -17.68 -10.51
N PHE A 24 1.49 -17.47 -11.46
CA PHE A 24 0.93 -16.15 -11.73
C PHE A 24 0.19 -15.58 -10.52
N MET A 25 -0.63 -16.43 -9.88
CA MET A 25 -1.35 -16.02 -8.67
C MET A 25 -0.41 -15.73 -7.52
N ALA A 26 0.65 -16.53 -7.37
CA ALA A 26 1.64 -16.30 -6.33
C ALA A 26 2.38 -14.97 -6.54
N LEU A 27 2.72 -14.66 -7.78
CA LEU A 27 3.36 -13.39 -8.11
C LEU A 27 2.45 -12.20 -7.82
N GLN A 28 1.17 -12.33 -8.16
CA GLN A 28 0.21 -11.28 -7.85
C GLN A 28 0.04 -11.08 -6.34
N ALA A 29 -0.02 -12.16 -5.60
CA ALA A 29 -0.14 -12.08 -4.15
C ALA A 29 1.10 -11.44 -3.51
N ALA A 30 2.29 -11.76 -4.02
CA ALA A 30 3.53 -11.18 -3.52
C ALA A 30 3.65 -9.69 -3.85
N ASN A 31 3.06 -9.26 -4.97
CA ASN A 31 3.19 -7.89 -5.46
C ASN A 31 1.98 -7.02 -5.14
N LEU A 32 1.07 -7.51 -4.32
CA LEU A 32 -0.18 -6.82 -4.04
C LEU A 32 0.00 -5.43 -3.44
N GLY A 33 1.16 -5.14 -2.86
CA GLY A 33 1.46 -3.82 -2.31
C GLY A 33 2.34 -2.97 -3.21
N SER A 34 2.99 -3.55 -4.21
CA SER A 34 4.00 -2.86 -5.00
C SER A 34 3.62 -2.67 -6.46
N PHE A 35 2.60 -3.39 -6.94
CA PHE A 35 2.15 -3.26 -8.31
C PHE A 35 0.81 -2.56 -8.37
N SER A 36 0.83 -1.27 -8.38
CA SER A 36 -0.31 -0.51 -8.85
C SER A 36 -0.04 -0.13 -10.30
N PHE A 37 -0.58 -0.91 -11.21
CA PHE A 37 -0.50 -0.57 -12.62
C PHE A 37 -1.16 0.78 -12.86
N GLY A 38 -0.37 1.73 -13.34
CA GLY A 38 -0.88 3.04 -13.67
C GLY A 38 -0.91 4.03 -12.50
N HIS A 39 -0.56 3.60 -11.30
CA HIS A 39 -0.50 4.50 -10.15
C HIS A 39 0.95 4.70 -9.73
N LYS A 40 1.48 5.86 -10.02
CA LYS A 40 2.75 6.27 -9.47
C LYS A 40 2.50 6.88 -8.10
N THR A 41 3.41 6.65 -7.19
CA THR A 41 3.34 7.22 -5.85
C THR A 41 4.62 7.97 -5.55
N TYR A 42 4.54 8.94 -4.64
CA TYR A 42 5.72 9.63 -4.15
C TYR A 42 5.71 9.54 -2.62
N ALA A 43 6.89 9.55 -2.04
CA ALA A 43 7.03 9.42 -0.61
C ALA A 43 7.00 10.79 0.06
N VAL A 44 6.23 10.88 1.14
CA VAL A 44 6.16 12.06 1.98
C VAL A 44 6.44 11.62 3.40
N THR A 45 7.26 12.38 4.10
CA THR A 45 7.62 12.08 5.48
C THR A 45 7.10 13.21 6.38
N ALA A 46 6.51 12.81 7.50
CA ALA A 46 6.05 13.76 8.51
C ALA A 46 6.47 13.29 9.90
N ASP A 47 6.84 14.23 10.75
CA ASP A 47 7.22 13.94 12.13
C ASP A 47 6.09 14.37 13.06
N PHE A 48 5.71 13.47 13.97
CA PHE A 48 4.66 13.72 14.94
C PHE A 48 5.17 13.48 16.35
N ASP A 49 4.74 14.31 17.28
CA ASP A 49 5.06 14.11 18.68
C ASP A 49 4.40 12.87 19.25
N ASN A 50 3.20 12.57 18.78
CA ASN A 50 2.45 11.40 19.22
C ASN A 50 1.53 10.96 18.08
N ILE A 51 1.67 9.69 17.69
CA ILE A 51 0.83 9.14 16.63
C ILE A 51 -0.38 8.36 17.19
N GLY A 52 -0.44 8.20 18.52
CA GLY A 52 -1.50 7.42 19.12
C GLY A 52 -1.46 5.97 18.65
N GLY A 53 -2.55 5.50 18.10
CA GLY A 53 -2.66 4.14 17.56
C GLY A 53 -2.47 4.02 16.06
N LEU A 54 -1.88 5.02 15.41
CA LEU A 54 -1.66 4.97 13.97
C LEU A 54 -0.75 3.79 13.62
N LYS A 55 -1.17 3.02 12.62
CA LYS A 55 -0.45 1.83 12.18
C LYS A 55 0.01 1.98 10.74
N ALA A 56 0.96 1.13 10.35
CA ALA A 56 1.32 1.01 8.94
C ALA A 56 0.08 0.60 8.13
N ARG A 57 0.01 1.06 6.91
CA ARG A 57 -1.11 0.88 5.97
C ARG A 57 -2.35 1.69 6.31
N ALA A 58 -2.30 2.55 7.31
CA ALA A 58 -3.39 3.46 7.59
C ALA A 58 -3.64 4.38 6.39
N ALA A 59 -4.87 4.79 6.21
CA ALA A 59 -5.22 5.67 5.10
C ALA A 59 -4.69 7.08 5.33
N VAL A 60 -4.28 7.73 4.24
CA VAL A 60 -3.99 9.14 4.22
C VAL A 60 -5.11 9.81 3.43
N LYS A 61 -5.81 10.74 4.06
CA LYS A 61 -6.98 11.37 3.46
C LYS A 61 -6.81 12.88 3.38
N SER A 62 -7.41 13.46 2.37
CA SER A 62 -7.55 14.90 2.24
C SER A 62 -8.97 15.22 1.84
N ALA A 63 -9.62 16.09 2.60
CA ALA A 63 -11.02 16.43 2.38
C ALA A 63 -11.94 15.18 2.35
N GLY A 64 -11.60 14.14 3.11
CA GLY A 64 -12.38 12.91 3.16
C GLY A 64 -12.07 11.90 2.06
N VAL A 65 -11.15 12.23 1.15
CA VAL A 65 -10.79 11.35 0.04
C VAL A 65 -9.44 10.70 0.34
N VAL A 66 -9.32 9.39 0.09
CA VAL A 66 -8.07 8.67 0.27
C VAL A 66 -7.09 9.08 -0.82
N VAL A 67 -5.98 9.67 -0.41
CA VAL A 67 -4.96 10.17 -1.34
C VAL A 67 -3.63 9.44 -1.17
N GLY A 68 -3.54 8.55 -0.21
CA GLY A 68 -2.31 7.77 0.01
C GLY A 68 -2.47 6.79 1.13
N ARG A 69 -1.35 6.18 1.49
CA ARG A 69 -1.30 5.21 2.59
C ARG A 69 -0.01 5.35 3.35
N VAL A 70 -0.07 5.05 4.65
CA VAL A 70 1.12 5.02 5.48
C VAL A 70 1.96 3.82 5.12
N ARG A 71 3.23 4.06 4.78
CA ARG A 71 4.18 2.99 4.47
C ARG A 71 4.81 2.43 5.73
N SER A 72 5.31 3.30 6.59
CA SER A 72 6.01 2.89 7.80
C SER A 72 5.94 3.97 8.86
N VAL A 73 6.12 3.53 10.10
CA VAL A 73 6.20 4.43 11.26
C VAL A 73 7.47 4.04 12.01
N VAL A 74 8.36 5.01 12.22
CA VAL A 74 9.64 4.80 12.88
C VAL A 74 9.80 5.85 13.96
N PHE A 75 10.30 5.43 15.11
CA PHE A 75 10.63 6.36 16.18
C PHE A 75 12.03 6.94 15.94
N ASP A 76 12.13 8.26 15.96
CA ASP A 76 13.41 8.93 15.81
C ASP A 76 13.99 9.22 17.20
N PRO A 77 15.10 8.56 17.56
CA PRO A 77 15.68 8.75 18.90
C PRO A 77 16.38 10.11 19.08
N GLU A 78 16.66 10.83 18.02
CA GLU A 78 17.28 12.15 18.11
C GLU A 78 16.27 13.24 18.45
N THR A 79 15.12 13.23 17.77
CA THR A 79 14.08 14.23 17.97
C THR A 79 12.99 13.76 18.93
N PHE A 80 12.97 12.48 19.28
CA PHE A 80 11.90 11.84 20.08
C PHE A 80 10.52 11.99 19.46
N GLN A 81 10.48 12.00 18.15
CA GLN A 81 9.24 12.08 17.37
C GLN A 81 9.04 10.82 16.55
N ALA A 82 7.79 10.54 16.22
CA ALA A 82 7.48 9.46 15.32
C ALA A 82 7.56 9.97 13.88
N ARG A 83 8.39 9.31 13.09
CA ARG A 83 8.52 9.63 11.67
C ARG A 83 7.62 8.72 10.88
N VAL A 84 6.66 9.30 10.21
CA VAL A 84 5.68 8.58 9.41
C VAL A 84 6.02 8.81 7.94
N THR A 85 6.29 7.72 7.22
CA THR A 85 6.51 7.77 5.79
C THR A 85 5.23 7.34 5.09
N MET A 86 4.77 8.17 4.18
CA MET A 86 3.50 7.94 3.49
C MET A 86 3.74 7.86 1.99
N ASP A 87 3.08 6.91 1.34
CA ASP A 87 3.03 6.83 -0.11
C ASP A 87 1.80 7.58 -0.59
N MET A 88 2.03 8.70 -1.24
CA MET A 88 0.97 9.54 -1.76
C MET A 88 0.73 9.24 -3.23
N ASP A 89 -0.52 9.30 -3.65
CA ASP A 89 -0.87 9.11 -5.05
C ASP A 89 -0.35 10.27 -5.88
N ALA A 90 0.38 9.96 -6.95
CA ALA A 90 0.97 10.99 -7.81
C ALA A 90 -0.08 11.84 -8.54
N GLN A 91 -1.34 11.38 -8.60
CA GLN A 91 -2.43 12.18 -9.13
C GLN A 91 -2.72 13.40 -8.28
N TYR A 92 -2.32 13.36 -7.01
CA TYR A 92 -2.62 14.42 -6.04
C TYR A 92 -1.33 15.02 -5.52
N PRO A 93 -0.70 15.93 -6.31
CA PRO A 93 0.53 16.59 -5.85
C PRO A 93 0.20 17.61 -4.78
N PHE A 94 0.73 17.38 -3.58
CA PHE A 94 0.56 18.31 -2.48
C PHE A 94 1.76 19.24 -2.41
N PRO A 95 1.55 20.54 -2.12
CA PRO A 95 2.66 21.47 -1.95
C PRO A 95 3.48 21.13 -0.70
N ASP A 96 4.72 21.57 -0.68
CA ASP A 96 5.66 21.28 0.39
C ASP A 96 5.21 21.85 1.75
N ASP A 97 4.40 22.89 1.73
CA ASP A 97 3.89 23.52 2.94
C ASP A 97 2.57 22.92 3.43
N SER A 98 2.22 21.75 2.93
CA SER A 98 1.03 21.04 3.41
C SER A 98 1.23 20.59 4.85
N SER A 99 0.15 20.54 5.61
CA SER A 99 0.17 20.08 6.98
C SER A 99 -0.50 18.72 7.11
N ALA A 100 0.02 17.91 8.04
CA ALA A 100 -0.52 16.60 8.33
C ALA A 100 -0.97 16.51 9.77
N LYS A 101 -2.10 15.89 9.99
CA LYS A 101 -2.67 15.65 11.32
C LYS A 101 -3.11 14.19 11.43
N ILE A 102 -3.13 13.69 12.66
CA ILE A 102 -3.67 12.37 12.93
C ILE A 102 -5.09 12.52 13.44
N LEU A 103 -6.03 11.92 12.75
CA LEU A 103 -7.45 12.01 13.04
C LEU A 103 -7.99 10.62 13.36
N THR A 104 -9.13 10.60 14.01
CA THR A 104 -9.82 9.35 14.36
C THR A 104 -11.09 9.26 13.54
N SER A 105 -11.30 8.11 12.90
CA SER A 105 -12.48 7.89 12.08
C SER A 105 -13.38 6.83 12.69
N GLY A 106 -14.66 7.13 12.69
CA GLY A 106 -15.71 6.19 13.05
C GLY A 106 -15.77 5.83 14.51
N LEU A 107 -16.70 4.93 14.81
CA LEU A 107 -16.96 4.45 16.16
C LEU A 107 -15.88 3.48 16.66
N LEU A 108 -15.14 2.87 15.73
CA LEU A 108 -14.09 1.91 16.07
C LEU A 108 -12.79 2.58 16.46
N GLY A 109 -12.68 3.89 16.30
CA GLY A 109 -11.49 4.62 16.73
C GLY A 109 -10.26 4.40 15.86
N GLU A 110 -10.44 3.99 14.62
CA GLU A 110 -9.31 3.85 13.71
C GLU A 110 -8.69 5.20 13.41
N GLN A 111 -7.38 5.27 13.44
CA GLN A 111 -6.67 6.50 13.17
C GLN A 111 -6.18 6.56 11.73
N TYR A 112 -6.18 7.74 11.18
CA TYR A 112 -5.69 7.99 9.83
C TYR A 112 -5.00 9.34 9.79
N VAL A 113 -4.20 9.54 8.74
CA VAL A 113 -3.51 10.81 8.54
C VAL A 113 -4.40 11.71 7.69
N GLY A 114 -4.67 12.91 8.17
CA GLY A 114 -5.34 13.95 7.40
C GLY A 114 -4.33 14.94 6.88
N ILE A 115 -4.33 15.20 5.58
CA ILE A 115 -3.43 16.17 4.96
C ILE A 115 -4.24 17.34 4.45
N GLU A 116 -3.78 18.54 4.78
CA GLU A 116 -4.34 19.78 4.25
C GLU A 116 -3.29 20.44 3.38
N ALA A 117 -3.68 20.79 2.16
CA ALA A 117 -2.79 21.50 1.26
C ALA A 117 -2.41 22.86 1.86
N GLY A 118 -1.17 23.28 1.64
CA GLY A 118 -0.70 24.57 2.09
C GLY A 118 -1.40 25.72 1.36
N ALA A 119 -1.26 26.87 1.91
CA ALA A 119 -1.87 28.08 1.35
C ALA A 119 -1.26 28.49 0.01
#